data_6c02eb25bf11092634717b57a97126e0
#
_entry.id   6c02eb25bf11092634717b57a97126e0
#
_cell.length_a   1.000
_cell.length_b   1.000
_cell.length_c   1.000
_cell.angle_alpha   90.00
_cell.angle_beta   90.00
_cell.angle_gamma   90.00
#
_symmetry.space_group_name_H-M   'P 1'
#
loop_
_entity.id
_entity.type
_entity.pdbx_description
1 polymer ?
#
loop_
_entity_poly.entity_id
_entity_poly.type
_entity_poly.pdbx_seq_one_letter_code
_entity_poly.pdbx_strand_id
1 'polypeptide(L)'
;MRWVVTIATVLAAFAAYADDAELIAVINDYRASPLACNGTVPKPLAPLKIDERLARLDTAAETELVDALREVSYQAAAVKVITASGPTDVDAVMEALITQFCYVLLDPQFSEIGVSRKNNHWQLVFATPLLDEDLGDWQEAGKELLAQVNQVRAESRRCGAQSFEATDELNWSPLLAEVALAHSQDMADFNYFAHQGRDGSQVSDRASRTGYRWQRIGENLAAGQGSAQQVVAGWLDSPEHCANLMNPEFAEMGAAYVINPDSNAIRYWTQVLGTPR
;
A
#
# COMPACT_ATOMS: atom_id res chain seq x y z
N MET A 1 -38.93 -44.97 4.91
CA MET A 1 -37.75 -44.32 5.48
C MET A 1 -37.61 -42.94 4.83
N ARG A 2 -38.04 -41.88 5.53
CA ARG A 2 -38.05 -40.50 5.04
C ARG A 2 -36.72 -39.85 5.40
N TRP A 3 -35.99 -39.39 4.40
CA TRP A 3 -34.79 -38.57 4.59
C TRP A 3 -35.25 -37.15 4.91
N VAL A 4 -34.99 -36.68 6.12
CA VAL A 4 -35.07 -35.25 6.48
C VAL A 4 -33.68 -34.66 6.26
N VAL A 5 -33.51 -33.93 5.16
CA VAL A 5 -32.30 -33.17 4.90
C VAL A 5 -32.40 -31.86 5.67
N THR A 6 -31.50 -31.66 6.59
CA THR A 6 -31.35 -30.46 7.40
C THR A 6 -30.87 -29.28 6.55
N ILE A 7 -31.78 -28.34 6.18
CA ILE A 7 -31.50 -27.09 5.49
C ILE A 7 -31.10 -25.96 6.49
N ALA A 8 -30.98 -26.26 7.78
CA ALA A 8 -30.83 -25.25 8.83
C ALA A 8 -29.43 -24.59 8.90
N THR A 9 -28.35 -25.18 8.36
CA THR A 9 -26.98 -24.67 8.51
C THR A 9 -26.59 -23.63 7.46
N VAL A 10 -27.21 -23.60 6.30
CA VAL A 10 -26.90 -22.67 5.22
C VAL A 10 -27.53 -21.28 5.45
N LEU A 11 -28.74 -21.24 6.03
CA LEU A 11 -29.45 -19.98 6.30
C LEU A 11 -28.79 -19.12 7.39
N ALA A 12 -28.17 -19.73 8.40
CA ALA A 12 -27.52 -19.01 9.48
C ALA A 12 -26.18 -18.32 9.01
N ALA A 13 -25.48 -18.92 8.05
CA ALA A 13 -24.28 -18.35 7.50
C ALA A 13 -24.57 -17.11 6.60
N PHE A 14 -25.67 -17.14 5.84
CA PHE A 14 -26.09 -15.99 5.01
C PHE A 14 -26.58 -14.80 5.84
N ALA A 15 -27.23 -15.03 6.99
CA ALA A 15 -27.67 -13.94 7.88
C ALA A 15 -26.48 -13.25 8.57
N ALA A 16 -25.49 -14.00 9.06
CA ALA A 16 -24.29 -13.42 9.68
C ALA A 16 -23.47 -12.58 8.69
N TYR A 17 -23.35 -13.01 7.43
CA TYR A 17 -22.66 -12.26 6.38
C TYR A 17 -23.39 -10.95 6.01
N ALA A 18 -24.71 -10.93 6.10
CA ALA A 18 -25.52 -9.73 5.84
C ALA A 18 -25.30 -8.67 6.94
N ASP A 19 -25.25 -9.07 8.20
CA ASP A 19 -25.03 -8.19 9.35
C ASP A 19 -23.61 -7.60 9.33
N ASP A 20 -22.57 -8.39 8.95
CA ASP A 20 -21.20 -7.93 8.87
C ASP A 20 -21.01 -6.85 7.78
N ALA A 21 -21.60 -7.06 6.59
CA ALA A 21 -21.57 -6.11 5.49
C ALA A 21 -22.38 -4.83 5.82
N GLU A 22 -23.49 -4.95 6.51
CA GLU A 22 -24.32 -3.83 6.96
C GLU A 22 -23.55 -2.96 7.97
N LEU A 23 -22.87 -3.57 8.94
CA LEU A 23 -22.05 -2.83 9.90
C LEU A 23 -20.93 -2.04 9.22
N ILE A 24 -20.26 -2.65 8.24
CA ILE A 24 -19.20 -1.95 7.47
C ILE A 24 -19.79 -0.76 6.69
N ALA A 25 -20.97 -0.91 6.10
CA ALA A 25 -21.65 0.18 5.39
C ALA A 25 -21.96 1.35 6.33
N VAL A 26 -22.52 1.08 7.51
CA VAL A 26 -22.80 2.09 8.55
C VAL A 26 -21.53 2.78 9.06
N ILE A 27 -20.44 2.04 9.24
CA ILE A 27 -19.13 2.61 9.58
C ILE A 27 -18.64 3.56 8.49
N ASN A 28 -18.76 3.16 7.22
CA ASN A 28 -18.34 4.01 6.09
C ASN A 28 -19.20 5.26 5.93
N ASP A 29 -20.51 5.18 6.19
CA ASP A 29 -21.40 6.34 6.22
C ASP A 29 -20.99 7.32 7.36
N TYR A 30 -20.63 6.79 8.52
CA TYR A 30 -20.11 7.59 9.62
C TYR A 30 -18.77 8.25 9.28
N ARG A 31 -17.87 7.58 8.56
CA ARG A 31 -16.60 8.14 8.08
C ARG A 31 -16.81 9.23 7.04
N ALA A 32 -17.80 9.08 6.16
CA ALA A 32 -18.15 10.08 5.14
C ALA A 32 -18.82 11.34 5.74
N SER A 33 -19.53 11.18 6.87
CA SER A 33 -20.25 12.27 7.55
C SER A 33 -20.04 12.19 9.06
N PRO A 34 -18.80 12.44 9.56
CA PRO A 34 -18.45 12.18 10.93
C PRO A 34 -19.15 13.14 11.91
N LEU A 35 -19.59 12.59 13.04
CA LEU A 35 -20.02 13.34 14.20
C LEU A 35 -18.82 13.74 15.06
N ALA A 36 -19.06 14.56 16.09
CA ALA A 36 -18.01 14.96 17.02
C ALA A 36 -17.41 13.73 17.74
N CYS A 37 -16.09 13.62 17.69
CA CYS A 37 -15.31 12.65 18.44
C CYS A 37 -14.33 13.40 19.35
N ASN A 38 -14.38 13.13 20.65
CA ASN A 38 -13.55 13.82 21.65
C ASN A 38 -13.63 15.37 21.57
N GLY A 39 -14.82 15.90 21.26
CA GLY A 39 -15.08 17.34 21.21
C GLY A 39 -14.69 18.03 19.88
N THR A 40 -14.22 17.29 18.90
CA THR A 40 -13.91 17.81 17.55
C THR A 40 -14.68 17.05 16.48
N VAL A 41 -15.08 17.72 15.40
CA VAL A 41 -15.65 17.08 14.21
C VAL A 41 -14.53 16.92 13.20
N PRO A 42 -14.09 15.68 12.90
CA PRO A 42 -13.05 15.45 11.91
C PRO A 42 -13.54 15.75 10.48
N LYS A 43 -12.60 15.84 9.53
CA LYS A 43 -12.95 15.90 8.12
C LYS A 43 -13.50 14.55 7.65
N PRO A 44 -14.39 14.56 6.63
CA PRO A 44 -14.81 13.31 5.96
C PRO A 44 -13.61 12.49 5.49
N LEU A 45 -13.71 11.17 5.65
CA LEU A 45 -12.69 10.21 5.26
C LEU A 45 -13.19 9.31 4.12
N ALA A 46 -12.25 8.76 3.37
CA ALA A 46 -12.55 7.71 2.39
C ALA A 46 -13.15 6.46 3.08
N PRO A 47 -13.99 5.70 2.36
CA PRO A 47 -14.52 4.45 2.87
C PRO A 47 -13.40 3.42 3.08
N LEU A 48 -13.56 2.57 4.09
CA LEU A 48 -12.72 1.40 4.30
C LEU A 48 -13.09 0.34 3.27
N LYS A 49 -12.08 -0.28 2.64
CA LYS A 49 -12.25 -1.44 1.77
C LYS A 49 -12.44 -2.70 2.64
N ILE A 50 -13.29 -3.60 2.18
CA ILE A 50 -13.50 -4.90 2.86
C ILE A 50 -12.36 -5.84 2.46
N ASP A 51 -11.69 -6.42 3.47
CA ASP A 51 -10.76 -7.52 3.26
C ASP A 51 -11.20 -8.75 4.08
N GLU A 52 -11.57 -9.80 3.37
CA GLU A 52 -12.08 -11.04 4.00
C GLU A 52 -11.01 -11.78 4.82
N ARG A 53 -9.73 -11.54 4.58
CA ARG A 53 -8.63 -12.11 5.37
C ARG A 53 -8.69 -11.58 6.79
N LEU A 54 -8.95 -10.27 6.95
CA LEU A 54 -9.10 -9.63 8.26
C LEU A 54 -10.32 -10.14 9.03
N ALA A 55 -11.42 -10.49 8.34
CA ALA A 55 -12.59 -11.09 8.96
C ALA A 55 -12.33 -12.50 9.51
N ARG A 56 -11.35 -13.23 8.94
CA ARG A 56 -10.96 -14.58 9.38
C ARG A 56 -9.91 -14.60 10.48
N LEU A 57 -9.40 -13.44 10.88
CA LEU A 57 -8.35 -13.33 11.88
C LEU A 57 -8.87 -13.89 13.23
N ASP A 58 -8.20 -14.90 13.79
CA ASP A 58 -8.53 -15.41 15.13
C ASP A 58 -7.65 -14.70 16.17
N THR A 59 -8.23 -13.71 16.85
CA THR A 59 -7.55 -12.97 17.92
C THR A 59 -7.86 -13.52 19.33
N ALA A 60 -8.68 -14.57 19.41
CA ALA A 60 -8.98 -15.25 20.68
C ALA A 60 -7.94 -16.34 21.02
N ALA A 61 -7.12 -16.75 20.06
CA ALA A 61 -6.01 -17.66 20.30
C ALA A 61 -4.89 -16.93 21.10
N GLU A 62 -4.14 -17.66 21.90
CA GLU A 62 -2.95 -17.15 22.61
C GLU A 62 -1.78 -16.79 21.65
N THR A 63 -2.08 -16.72 20.36
CA THR A 63 -1.15 -16.40 19.28
C THR A 63 -0.91 -14.89 19.22
N GLU A 64 0.32 -14.46 19.02
CA GLU A 64 0.62 -13.05 18.81
C GLU A 64 -0.08 -12.55 17.52
N LEU A 65 -0.59 -11.33 17.53
CA LEU A 65 -1.33 -10.72 16.41
C LEU A 65 -0.57 -10.81 15.06
N VAL A 66 0.76 -10.72 15.12
CA VAL A 66 1.63 -10.85 13.93
C VAL A 66 1.54 -12.25 13.32
N ASP A 67 1.49 -13.29 14.15
CA ASP A 67 1.37 -14.67 13.67
C ASP A 67 -0.03 -14.95 13.13
N ALA A 68 -1.08 -14.43 13.79
CA ALA A 68 -2.44 -14.53 13.29
C ALA A 68 -2.62 -13.84 11.93
N LEU A 69 -1.99 -12.67 11.72
CA LEU A 69 -1.96 -11.98 10.42
C LEU A 69 -1.24 -12.82 9.36
N ARG A 70 -0.13 -13.47 9.73
CA ARG A 70 0.62 -14.34 8.82
C ARG A 70 -0.19 -15.57 8.40
N GLU A 71 -0.96 -16.19 9.33
CA GLU A 71 -1.84 -17.33 9.03
C GLU A 71 -2.90 -17.01 7.98
N VAL A 72 -3.42 -15.79 7.98
CA VAL A 72 -4.38 -15.32 6.95
C VAL A 72 -3.68 -14.68 5.74
N SER A 73 -2.34 -14.74 5.66
CA SER A 73 -1.54 -14.14 4.58
C SER A 73 -1.80 -12.65 4.39
N TYR A 74 -1.99 -11.92 5.50
CA TYR A 74 -2.19 -10.48 5.49
C TYR A 74 -0.98 -9.79 6.12
N GLN A 75 -0.43 -8.80 5.42
CA GLN A 75 0.68 -7.99 5.91
C GLN A 75 0.19 -6.57 6.18
N ALA A 76 0.33 -6.13 7.41
CA ALA A 76 -0.15 -4.83 7.86
C ALA A 76 0.99 -3.87 8.20
N ALA A 77 0.89 -2.63 7.71
CA ALA A 77 1.69 -1.51 8.21
C ALA A 77 1.15 -1.00 9.55
N ALA A 78 -0.18 -1.08 9.72
CA ALA A 78 -0.87 -0.80 10.97
C ALA A 78 -2.10 -1.72 11.10
N VAL A 79 -2.40 -2.13 12.33
CA VAL A 79 -3.59 -2.92 12.63
C VAL A 79 -4.17 -2.53 13.99
N LYS A 80 -5.50 -2.51 14.05
CA LYS A 80 -6.25 -2.30 15.29
C LYS A 80 -7.41 -3.26 15.36
N VAL A 81 -7.48 -4.03 16.44
CA VAL A 81 -8.61 -4.94 16.71
C VAL A 81 -9.52 -4.32 17.76
N ILE A 82 -10.81 -4.31 17.49
CA ILE A 82 -11.86 -3.98 18.45
C ILE A 82 -12.75 -5.19 18.61
N THR A 83 -13.09 -5.52 19.84
CA THR A 83 -14.10 -6.53 20.18
C THR A 83 -15.24 -5.87 20.95
N ALA A 84 -16.48 -6.15 20.52
CA ALA A 84 -17.69 -5.72 21.21
C ALA A 84 -18.52 -6.94 21.59
N SER A 85 -18.90 -7.03 22.86
CA SER A 85 -19.69 -8.14 23.39
C SER A 85 -21.00 -7.62 23.96
N GLY A 86 -22.11 -8.29 23.66
CA GLY A 86 -23.42 -7.96 24.16
C GLY A 86 -24.42 -7.45 23.15
N PRO A 87 -24.09 -6.47 22.27
CA PRO A 87 -25.01 -6.04 21.23
C PRO A 87 -25.40 -7.16 20.27
N THR A 88 -26.70 -7.19 19.89
CA THR A 88 -27.26 -8.26 19.04
C THR A 88 -27.61 -7.76 17.63
N ASP A 89 -27.62 -6.47 17.40
CA ASP A 89 -27.93 -5.83 16.12
C ASP A 89 -26.90 -4.76 15.77
N VAL A 90 -26.88 -4.37 14.52
CA VAL A 90 -25.88 -3.43 13.94
C VAL A 90 -25.97 -2.05 14.59
N ASP A 91 -27.18 -1.54 14.86
CA ASP A 91 -27.37 -0.21 15.44
C ASP A 91 -26.77 -0.13 16.85
N ALA A 92 -27.03 -1.13 17.68
CA ALA A 92 -26.51 -1.20 19.04
C ALA A 92 -24.97 -1.36 19.07
N VAL A 93 -24.39 -2.11 18.12
CA VAL A 93 -22.94 -2.20 17.95
C VAL A 93 -22.38 -0.83 17.55
N MET A 94 -22.96 -0.18 16.55
CA MET A 94 -22.49 1.10 16.07
C MET A 94 -22.54 2.19 17.15
N GLU A 95 -23.60 2.24 17.95
CA GLU A 95 -23.71 3.16 19.09
C GLU A 95 -22.57 2.95 20.10
N ALA A 96 -22.28 1.69 20.42
CA ALA A 96 -21.16 1.34 21.31
C ALA A 96 -19.81 1.72 20.72
N LEU A 97 -19.61 1.49 19.42
CA LEU A 97 -18.39 1.84 18.71
C LEU A 97 -18.17 3.35 18.65
N ILE A 98 -19.19 4.14 18.33
CA ILE A 98 -19.10 5.60 18.33
C ILE A 98 -18.75 6.11 19.71
N THR A 99 -19.38 5.59 20.75
CA THR A 99 -19.18 6.08 22.13
C THR A 99 -17.79 5.80 22.66
N GLN A 100 -17.20 4.64 22.32
CA GLN A 100 -15.95 4.18 22.94
C GLN A 100 -14.75 4.27 22.01
N PHE A 101 -14.95 4.16 20.68
CA PHE A 101 -13.91 3.95 19.70
C PHE A 101 -14.00 4.90 18.48
N CYS A 102 -14.76 6.02 18.58
CA CYS A 102 -14.88 6.98 17.47
C CYS A 102 -13.51 7.38 16.91
N TYR A 103 -12.48 7.47 17.75
CA TYR A 103 -11.12 7.82 17.33
C TYR A 103 -10.47 6.75 16.44
N VAL A 104 -10.86 5.47 16.56
CA VAL A 104 -10.40 4.40 15.66
C VAL A 104 -11.21 4.42 14.36
N LEU A 105 -12.55 4.56 14.46
CA LEU A 105 -13.42 4.65 13.29
C LEU A 105 -13.02 5.81 12.37
N LEU A 106 -12.55 6.91 12.93
CA LEU A 106 -12.18 8.15 12.25
C LEU A 106 -10.67 8.35 12.13
N ASP A 107 -9.88 7.27 12.28
CA ASP A 107 -8.44 7.33 12.05
C ASP A 107 -8.17 7.25 10.53
N PRO A 108 -7.53 8.29 9.94
CA PRO A 108 -7.23 8.32 8.51
C PRO A 108 -6.16 7.31 8.08
N GLN A 109 -5.41 6.74 9.04
CA GLN A 109 -4.38 5.76 8.69
C GLN A 109 -4.98 4.42 8.21
N PHE A 110 -6.20 4.06 8.68
CA PHE A 110 -6.82 2.80 8.28
C PHE A 110 -7.56 2.94 6.95
N SER A 111 -7.29 2.00 6.03
CA SER A 111 -7.89 1.92 4.69
C SER A 111 -8.71 0.64 4.46
N GLU A 112 -8.53 -0.37 5.31
CA GLU A 112 -9.21 -1.66 5.19
C GLU A 112 -9.87 -2.10 6.50
N ILE A 113 -10.90 -2.95 6.37
CA ILE A 113 -11.64 -3.51 7.49
C ILE A 113 -12.08 -4.94 7.22
N GLY A 114 -11.98 -5.78 8.24
CA GLY A 114 -12.67 -7.06 8.33
C GLY A 114 -13.57 -7.10 9.54
N VAL A 115 -14.78 -7.62 9.37
CA VAL A 115 -15.75 -7.81 10.46
C VAL A 115 -16.11 -9.28 10.54
N SER A 116 -16.17 -9.80 11.73
CA SER A 116 -16.68 -11.14 11.99
C SER A 116 -17.51 -11.19 13.27
N ARG A 117 -18.51 -12.06 13.29
CA ARG A 117 -19.42 -12.24 14.42
C ARG A 117 -19.51 -13.70 14.83
N LYS A 118 -19.33 -13.96 16.13
CA LYS A 118 -19.63 -15.24 16.76
C LYS A 118 -20.64 -15.02 17.88
N ASN A 119 -21.91 -15.42 17.69
CA ASN A 119 -23.01 -15.13 18.62
C ASN A 119 -23.17 -13.63 18.88
N ASN A 120 -22.98 -13.17 20.13
CA ASN A 120 -23.04 -11.78 20.54
C ASN A 120 -21.64 -11.13 20.66
N HIS A 121 -20.63 -11.70 20.02
CA HIS A 121 -19.28 -11.19 20.01
C HIS A 121 -18.92 -10.73 18.60
N TRP A 122 -18.72 -9.45 18.44
CA TRP A 122 -18.24 -8.81 17.22
C TRP A 122 -16.75 -8.59 17.33
N GLN A 123 -16.06 -8.90 16.26
CA GLN A 123 -14.66 -8.55 16.07
C GLN A 123 -14.53 -7.67 14.83
N LEU A 124 -13.93 -6.51 14.99
CA LEU A 124 -13.60 -5.60 13.92
C LEU A 124 -12.09 -5.46 13.86
N VAL A 125 -11.53 -5.66 12.69
CA VAL A 125 -10.08 -5.49 12.43
C VAL A 125 -9.93 -4.38 11.43
N PHE A 126 -9.37 -3.25 11.87
CA PHE A 126 -8.98 -2.13 11.02
C PHE A 126 -7.52 -2.30 10.65
N ALA A 127 -7.19 -2.10 9.40
CA ALA A 127 -5.82 -2.26 8.93
C ALA A 127 -5.44 -1.22 7.87
N THR A 128 -4.14 -1.00 7.81
CA THR A 128 -3.47 -0.40 6.67
C THR A 128 -2.63 -1.52 6.07
N PRO A 129 -2.91 -1.98 4.85
CA PRO A 129 -2.09 -2.99 4.23
C PRO A 129 -0.66 -2.47 4.05
N LEU A 130 0.30 -3.35 4.28
CA LEU A 130 1.69 -3.04 3.97
C LEU A 130 1.89 -2.94 2.45
N LEU A 131 1.05 -3.67 1.71
CA LEU A 131 1.00 -3.70 0.26
C LEU A 131 -0.37 -3.17 -0.18
N ASP A 132 -0.37 -2.09 -0.94
CA ASP A 132 -1.59 -1.66 -1.63
C ASP A 132 -1.81 -2.62 -2.81
N GLU A 133 -2.92 -3.38 -2.80
CA GLU A 133 -3.24 -4.32 -3.87
C GLU A 133 -3.56 -3.61 -5.21
N ASP A 134 -3.83 -2.31 -5.17
CA ASP A 134 -4.20 -1.51 -6.34
C ASP A 134 -3.00 -1.00 -7.16
N LEU A 135 -1.76 -1.44 -6.88
CA LEU A 135 -0.61 -1.04 -7.70
C LEU A 135 -0.66 -1.54 -9.15
N GLY A 136 -1.50 -2.56 -9.41
CA GLY A 136 -1.67 -3.11 -10.73
C GLY A 136 -0.41 -3.78 -11.27
N ASP A 137 -0.29 -3.81 -12.60
CA ASP A 137 0.89 -4.26 -13.31
C ASP A 137 2.07 -3.31 -13.03
N TRP A 138 3.29 -3.86 -12.92
CA TRP A 138 4.50 -3.08 -12.66
C TRP A 138 4.75 -1.97 -13.71
N GLN A 139 4.32 -2.18 -14.96
CA GLN A 139 4.45 -1.18 -16.03
C GLN A 139 3.47 -0.02 -15.82
N GLU A 140 2.26 -0.30 -15.37
CA GLU A 140 1.26 0.72 -15.04
C GLU A 140 1.72 1.55 -13.84
N ALA A 141 2.18 0.90 -12.78
CA ALA A 141 2.77 1.56 -11.62
C ALA A 141 4.02 2.39 -11.98
N GLY A 142 4.85 1.88 -12.88
CA GLY A 142 6.02 2.61 -13.40
C GLY A 142 5.65 3.86 -14.20
N LYS A 143 4.56 3.80 -14.99
CA LYS A 143 4.03 4.96 -15.74
C LYS A 143 3.35 5.97 -14.81
N GLU A 144 2.66 5.49 -13.78
CA GLU A 144 2.13 6.37 -12.73
C GLU A 144 3.27 7.12 -12.02
N LEU A 145 4.35 6.41 -11.70
CA LEU A 145 5.53 7.02 -11.10
C LEU A 145 6.15 8.06 -12.04
N LEU A 146 6.22 7.82 -13.37
CA LEU A 146 6.64 8.81 -14.35
C LEU A 146 5.74 10.05 -14.32
N ALA A 147 4.42 9.88 -14.28
CA ALA A 147 3.49 11.01 -14.23
C ALA A 147 3.71 11.86 -12.98
N GLN A 148 3.91 11.25 -11.81
CA GLN A 148 4.22 11.92 -10.56
C GLN A 148 5.57 12.66 -10.60
N VAL A 149 6.60 12.03 -11.17
CA VAL A 149 7.93 12.66 -11.36
C VAL A 149 7.82 13.87 -12.29
N ASN A 150 7.06 13.80 -13.37
CA ASN A 150 6.86 14.92 -14.29
C ASN A 150 6.09 16.08 -13.63
N GLN A 151 5.14 15.81 -12.74
CA GLN A 151 4.53 16.86 -11.92
C GLN A 151 5.55 17.53 -10.99
N VAL A 152 6.46 16.77 -10.39
CA VAL A 152 7.54 17.31 -9.56
C VAL A 152 8.49 18.20 -10.39
N ARG A 153 8.85 17.79 -11.61
CA ARG A 153 9.75 18.51 -12.53
C ARG A 153 9.15 19.79 -13.09
N ALA A 154 7.82 19.90 -13.14
CA ALA A 154 7.14 21.10 -13.64
C ALA A 154 7.28 22.33 -12.72
N GLU A 155 7.80 22.16 -11.51
CA GLU A 155 7.95 23.24 -10.54
C GLU A 155 9.41 23.35 -10.05
N SER A 156 9.88 24.59 -9.82
CA SER A 156 11.18 24.81 -9.21
C SER A 156 11.21 24.23 -7.79
N ARG A 157 12.35 23.64 -7.40
CA ARG A 157 12.46 22.93 -6.13
C ARG A 157 13.84 23.03 -5.52
N ARG A 158 13.87 22.95 -4.20
CA ARG A 158 15.11 22.87 -3.44
C ARG A 158 15.33 21.43 -2.95
N CYS A 159 16.44 20.81 -3.38
CA CYS A 159 16.89 19.50 -2.94
C CYS A 159 18.08 19.68 -1.98
N GLY A 160 17.80 19.65 -0.68
CA GLY A 160 18.82 19.98 0.31
C GLY A 160 19.36 21.41 0.17
N ALA A 161 20.66 21.55 -0.12
CA ALA A 161 21.32 22.86 -0.33
C ALA A 161 21.22 23.35 -1.78
N GLN A 162 20.87 22.48 -2.74
CA GLN A 162 20.83 22.79 -4.16
C GLN A 162 19.43 23.22 -4.60
N SER A 163 19.34 24.27 -5.44
CA SER A 163 18.08 24.69 -6.07
C SER A 163 18.04 24.24 -7.52
N PHE A 164 16.88 23.80 -7.95
CA PHE A 164 16.59 23.40 -9.32
C PHE A 164 15.42 24.23 -9.83
N GLU A 165 15.54 24.73 -11.06
CA GLU A 165 14.42 25.32 -11.79
C GLU A 165 13.50 24.22 -12.31
N ALA A 166 12.27 24.59 -12.68
CA ALA A 166 11.39 23.70 -13.42
C ALA A 166 12.10 23.23 -14.70
N THR A 167 11.90 21.99 -15.07
CA THR A 167 12.60 21.35 -16.19
C THR A 167 11.66 20.50 -17.02
N ASP A 168 12.10 20.07 -18.19
CA ASP A 168 11.32 19.31 -19.15
C ASP A 168 10.87 17.96 -18.58
N GLU A 169 9.74 17.48 -19.07
CA GLU A 169 9.22 16.15 -18.75
C GLU A 169 10.16 15.05 -19.24
N LEU A 170 10.21 13.95 -18.49
CA LEU A 170 10.87 12.71 -18.90
C LEU A 170 9.92 11.89 -19.77
N ASN A 171 10.48 11.19 -20.74
CA ASN A 171 9.76 10.21 -21.56
C ASN A 171 9.95 8.79 -21.00
N TRP A 172 8.94 7.94 -21.22
CA TRP A 172 9.05 6.53 -20.86
C TRP A 172 9.99 5.78 -21.80
N SER A 173 10.96 5.08 -21.23
CA SER A 173 11.86 4.18 -21.95
C SER A 173 11.62 2.73 -21.56
N PRO A 174 11.10 1.87 -22.45
CA PRO A 174 10.93 0.44 -22.16
C PRO A 174 12.24 -0.25 -21.77
N LEU A 175 13.36 0.12 -22.40
CA LEU A 175 14.68 -0.47 -22.08
C LEU A 175 15.13 -0.13 -20.67
N LEU A 176 14.92 1.12 -20.22
CA LEU A 176 15.21 1.50 -18.83
C LEU A 176 14.26 0.85 -17.84
N ALA A 177 13.00 0.61 -18.22
CA ALA A 177 12.02 -0.09 -17.40
C ALA A 177 12.42 -1.58 -17.20
N GLU A 178 12.95 -2.24 -18.23
CA GLU A 178 13.50 -3.59 -18.12
C GLU A 178 14.71 -3.64 -17.18
N VAL A 179 15.60 -2.63 -17.23
CA VAL A 179 16.72 -2.50 -16.28
C VAL A 179 16.22 -2.36 -14.85
N ALA A 180 15.20 -1.52 -14.65
CA ALA A 180 14.59 -1.29 -13.36
C ALA A 180 13.93 -2.58 -12.81
N LEU A 181 13.17 -3.29 -13.64
CA LEU A 181 12.52 -4.53 -13.27
C LEU A 181 13.55 -5.60 -12.84
N ALA A 182 14.58 -5.81 -13.67
CA ALA A 182 15.60 -6.80 -13.38
C ALA A 182 16.34 -6.51 -12.07
N HIS A 183 16.62 -5.25 -11.76
CA HIS A 183 17.28 -4.88 -10.51
C HIS A 183 16.37 -4.98 -9.31
N SER A 184 15.10 -4.58 -9.43
CA SER A 184 14.10 -4.78 -8.38
C SER A 184 13.90 -6.28 -8.09
N GLN A 185 13.90 -7.13 -9.12
CA GLN A 185 13.80 -8.58 -8.96
C GLN A 185 15.02 -9.15 -8.23
N ASP A 186 16.25 -8.74 -8.63
CA ASP A 186 17.48 -9.20 -7.96
C ASP A 186 17.50 -8.80 -6.48
N MET A 187 17.12 -7.56 -6.16
CA MET A 187 17.01 -7.12 -4.76
C MET A 187 15.97 -7.91 -3.97
N ALA A 188 14.80 -8.18 -4.57
CA ALA A 188 13.71 -8.89 -3.94
C ALA A 188 14.04 -10.37 -3.71
N ASP A 189 14.58 -11.07 -4.72
CA ASP A 189 14.89 -12.50 -4.66
C ASP A 189 16.01 -12.83 -3.69
N PHE A 190 16.96 -11.90 -3.54
CA PHE A 190 18.14 -12.11 -2.71
C PHE A 190 18.14 -11.27 -1.43
N ASN A 191 17.04 -10.58 -1.15
CA ASN A 191 16.81 -9.86 0.10
C ASN A 191 17.94 -8.87 0.44
N TYR A 192 18.28 -8.00 -0.53
CA TYR A 192 19.25 -6.92 -0.32
C TYR A 192 18.71 -5.60 -0.88
N PHE A 193 19.33 -4.48 -0.49
CA PHE A 193 18.96 -3.14 -0.97
C PHE A 193 20.24 -2.33 -1.23
N ALA A 194 20.63 -2.21 -2.50
CA ALA A 194 21.84 -1.50 -2.92
C ALA A 194 21.80 -1.16 -4.42
N HIS A 195 22.48 -0.08 -4.82
CA HIS A 195 22.69 0.28 -6.23
C HIS A 195 23.54 -0.74 -7.00
N GLN A 196 24.51 -1.35 -6.32
CA GLN A 196 25.34 -2.40 -6.91
C GLN A 196 24.60 -3.73 -6.92
N GLY A 197 24.49 -4.34 -8.10
CA GLY A 197 23.96 -5.70 -8.24
C GLY A 197 24.90 -6.74 -7.60
N ARG A 198 24.38 -7.92 -7.30
CA ARG A 198 25.15 -9.03 -6.72
C ARG A 198 26.30 -9.52 -7.62
N ASP A 199 26.18 -9.32 -8.92
CA ASP A 199 27.22 -9.58 -9.91
C ASP A 199 28.29 -8.47 -10.00
N GLY A 200 28.21 -7.47 -9.13
CA GLY A 200 29.07 -6.29 -9.11
C GLY A 200 28.68 -5.20 -10.09
N SER A 201 27.61 -5.39 -10.89
CA SER A 201 27.19 -4.42 -11.90
C SER A 201 26.66 -3.13 -11.27
N GLN A 202 26.95 -2.01 -11.92
CA GLN A 202 26.31 -0.71 -11.70
C GLN A 202 25.14 -0.53 -12.68
N VAL A 203 24.29 0.49 -12.44
CA VAL A 203 23.17 0.80 -13.33
C VAL A 203 23.62 1.03 -14.78
N SER A 204 24.80 1.61 -14.99
CA SER A 204 25.42 1.81 -16.31
C SER A 204 25.69 0.50 -17.05
N ASP A 205 26.13 -0.53 -16.33
CA ASP A 205 26.40 -1.85 -16.90
C ASP A 205 25.09 -2.54 -17.26
N ARG A 206 24.09 -2.47 -16.37
CA ARG A 206 22.76 -3.04 -16.59
C ARG A 206 22.07 -2.39 -17.78
N ALA A 207 22.10 -1.06 -17.89
CA ALA A 207 21.54 -0.32 -19.03
C ALA A 207 22.24 -0.69 -20.35
N SER A 208 23.56 -0.84 -20.34
CA SER A 208 24.31 -1.21 -21.54
C SER A 208 23.97 -2.63 -22.02
N ARG A 209 23.67 -3.56 -21.10
CA ARG A 209 23.28 -4.95 -21.42
C ARG A 209 21.92 -5.04 -22.13
N THR A 210 20.99 -4.11 -21.86
CA THR A 210 19.68 -4.04 -22.57
C THR A 210 19.80 -3.37 -23.95
N GLY A 211 20.99 -2.85 -24.31
CA GLY A 211 21.22 -2.12 -25.56
C GLY A 211 20.88 -0.64 -25.45
N TYR A 212 20.57 -0.11 -24.29
CA TYR A 212 20.36 1.31 -24.09
C TYR A 212 21.70 2.07 -24.21
N ARG A 213 21.82 2.91 -25.24
CA ARG A 213 23.01 3.73 -25.49
C ARG A 213 22.83 5.07 -24.79
N TRP A 214 23.52 5.26 -23.68
CA TRP A 214 23.37 6.42 -22.82
C TRP A 214 24.55 7.41 -22.93
N GLN A 215 24.27 8.68 -22.71
CA GLN A 215 25.25 9.71 -22.38
C GLN A 215 25.33 9.91 -20.87
N ARG A 216 24.17 9.88 -20.20
CA ARG A 216 24.01 9.93 -18.75
C ARG A 216 23.09 8.81 -18.30
N ILE A 217 23.36 8.33 -17.12
CA ILE A 217 22.55 7.32 -16.46
C ILE A 217 22.51 7.62 -14.97
N GLY A 218 21.36 7.44 -14.34
CA GLY A 218 21.14 7.63 -12.91
C GLY A 218 20.15 6.60 -12.39
N GLU A 219 20.11 6.40 -11.09
CA GLU A 219 19.21 5.45 -10.45
C GLU A 219 18.72 6.00 -9.12
N ASN A 220 17.45 5.83 -8.85
CA ASN A 220 16.86 5.98 -7.53
C ASN A 220 16.26 4.65 -7.10
N LEU A 221 16.46 4.28 -5.84
CA LEU A 221 15.91 3.08 -5.23
C LEU A 221 14.95 3.45 -4.10
N ALA A 222 13.94 2.61 -3.89
CA ALA A 222 13.07 2.69 -2.73
C ALA A 222 12.64 1.28 -2.28
N ALA A 223 12.36 1.11 -1.00
CA ALA A 223 11.99 -0.16 -0.44
C ALA A 223 10.92 -0.02 0.65
N GLY A 224 9.87 -0.82 0.57
CA GLY A 224 8.77 -0.83 1.53
C GLY A 224 7.59 0.08 1.18
N GLN A 225 7.75 1.07 0.27
CA GLN A 225 6.67 1.99 -0.09
C GLN A 225 5.53 1.27 -0.82
N GLY A 226 4.30 1.57 -0.41
CA GLY A 226 3.07 0.97 -0.90
C GLY A 226 2.56 1.52 -2.23
N SER A 227 2.96 2.74 -2.64
CA SER A 227 2.46 3.40 -3.85
C SER A 227 3.52 4.26 -4.53
N ALA A 228 3.32 4.60 -5.80
CA ALA A 228 4.15 5.53 -6.55
C ALA A 228 4.25 6.89 -5.86
N GLN A 229 3.15 7.38 -5.28
CA GLN A 229 3.12 8.63 -4.52
C GLN A 229 4.05 8.58 -3.29
N GLN A 230 4.01 7.49 -2.53
CA GLN A 230 4.89 7.33 -1.36
C GLN A 230 6.36 7.24 -1.76
N VAL A 231 6.66 6.58 -2.89
CA VAL A 231 8.00 6.48 -3.44
C VAL A 231 8.54 7.86 -3.80
N VAL A 232 7.79 8.64 -4.58
CA VAL A 232 8.19 10.00 -4.99
C VAL A 232 8.34 10.91 -3.76
N ALA A 233 7.43 10.84 -2.80
CA ALA A 233 7.53 11.61 -1.55
C ALA A 233 8.84 11.27 -0.79
N GLY A 234 9.16 9.98 -0.64
CA GLY A 234 10.40 9.55 0.01
C GLY A 234 11.66 9.99 -0.74
N TRP A 235 11.64 9.99 -2.08
CA TRP A 235 12.77 10.52 -2.86
C TRP A 235 12.92 12.03 -2.75
N LEU A 236 11.83 12.77 -2.62
CA LEU A 236 11.87 14.22 -2.41
C LEU A 236 12.44 14.62 -1.06
N ASP A 237 12.27 13.79 -0.03
CA ASP A 237 12.83 14.01 1.30
C ASP A 237 14.36 13.76 1.36
N SER A 238 14.90 13.06 0.35
CA SER A 238 16.34 12.79 0.23
C SER A 238 17.00 13.75 -0.77
N PRO A 239 17.98 14.58 -0.36
CA PRO A 239 18.61 15.55 -1.23
C PRO A 239 19.18 14.95 -2.53
N GLU A 240 19.79 13.77 -2.46
CA GLU A 240 20.43 13.12 -3.61
C GLU A 240 19.39 12.53 -4.58
N HIS A 241 18.36 11.86 -4.08
CA HIS A 241 17.26 11.35 -4.91
C HIS A 241 16.45 12.49 -5.53
N CYS A 242 16.16 13.55 -4.77
CA CYS A 242 15.50 14.75 -5.25
C CYS A 242 16.32 15.43 -6.37
N ALA A 243 17.63 15.52 -6.22
CA ALA A 243 18.51 16.07 -7.25
C ALA A 243 18.47 15.24 -8.55
N ASN A 244 18.40 13.90 -8.44
CA ASN A 244 18.21 13.03 -9.60
C ASN A 244 16.88 13.31 -10.31
N LEU A 245 15.77 13.44 -9.56
CA LEU A 245 14.46 13.73 -10.14
C LEU A 245 14.46 15.08 -10.89
N MET A 246 15.11 16.10 -10.35
CA MET A 246 15.13 17.46 -10.87
C MET A 246 16.26 17.72 -11.88
N ASN A 247 17.13 16.74 -12.14
CA ASN A 247 18.26 16.95 -13.04
C ASN A 247 17.77 17.20 -14.49
N PRO A 248 18.04 18.37 -15.08
CA PRO A 248 17.60 18.71 -16.44
C PRO A 248 18.33 17.93 -17.54
N GLU A 249 19.42 17.25 -17.20
CA GLU A 249 20.20 16.47 -18.16
C GLU A 249 19.62 15.08 -18.42
N PHE A 250 18.60 14.63 -17.68
CA PHE A 250 17.85 13.40 -17.97
C PHE A 250 16.66 13.72 -18.88
N ALA A 251 16.45 12.86 -19.89
CA ALA A 251 15.38 12.98 -20.88
C ALA A 251 14.40 11.79 -20.85
N GLU A 252 14.83 10.66 -20.32
CA GLU A 252 14.03 9.43 -20.27
C GLU A 252 14.11 8.78 -18.90
N MET A 253 13.08 8.02 -18.56
CA MET A 253 13.09 7.11 -17.42
C MET A 253 12.36 5.80 -17.69
N GLY A 254 12.74 4.79 -16.95
CA GLY A 254 11.97 3.58 -16.74
C GLY A 254 11.91 3.28 -15.24
N ALA A 255 10.83 2.68 -14.80
CA ALA A 255 10.67 2.28 -13.42
C ALA A 255 9.90 0.96 -13.31
N ALA A 256 10.18 0.23 -12.26
CA ALA A 256 9.47 -1.00 -11.93
C ALA A 256 9.51 -1.24 -10.42
N TYR A 257 8.57 -2.07 -9.97
CA TYR A 257 8.62 -2.64 -8.63
C TYR A 257 8.50 -4.17 -8.68
N VAL A 258 8.98 -4.81 -7.63
CA VAL A 258 8.80 -6.24 -7.40
C VAL A 258 8.39 -6.46 -5.94
N ILE A 259 7.47 -7.39 -5.74
CA ILE A 259 7.01 -7.83 -4.43
C ILE A 259 7.60 -9.21 -4.13
N ASN A 260 8.25 -9.34 -2.96
CA ASN A 260 8.60 -10.62 -2.39
C ASN A 260 8.21 -10.61 -0.90
N PRO A 261 7.09 -11.26 -0.53
CA PRO A 261 6.60 -11.28 0.85
C PRO A 261 7.60 -11.88 1.85
N ASP A 262 8.51 -12.72 1.39
CA ASP A 262 9.51 -13.39 2.24
C ASP A 262 10.77 -12.54 2.46
N SER A 263 10.88 -11.38 1.79
CA SER A 263 11.99 -10.45 1.95
C SER A 263 11.74 -9.40 3.03
N ASN A 264 12.82 -8.80 3.57
CA ASN A 264 12.73 -7.82 4.65
C ASN A 264 11.93 -6.56 4.28
N ALA A 265 12.05 -6.09 3.05
CA ALA A 265 11.39 -4.87 2.59
C ALA A 265 10.08 -5.15 1.86
N ILE A 266 9.80 -6.41 1.51
CA ILE A 266 8.62 -6.90 0.81
C ILE A 266 8.49 -6.32 -0.60
N ARG A 267 8.69 -5.00 -0.78
CA ARG A 267 8.58 -4.30 -2.05
C ARG A 267 9.86 -3.52 -2.34
N TYR A 268 10.34 -3.67 -3.55
CA TYR A 268 11.55 -3.01 -4.05
C TYR A 268 11.22 -2.24 -5.31
N TRP A 269 11.54 -0.95 -5.31
CA TRP A 269 11.34 -0.05 -6.43
C TRP A 269 12.68 0.38 -7.00
N THR A 270 12.78 0.37 -8.30
CA THR A 270 13.91 0.94 -9.04
C THR A 270 13.38 1.93 -10.06
N GLN A 271 13.95 3.13 -10.07
CA GLN A 271 13.84 4.09 -11.16
C GLN A 271 15.20 4.22 -11.84
N VAL A 272 15.24 4.08 -13.14
CA VAL A 272 16.42 4.35 -13.94
C VAL A 272 16.16 5.57 -14.81
N LEU A 273 17.06 6.55 -14.73
CA LEU A 273 17.03 7.81 -15.45
C LEU A 273 18.12 7.80 -16.53
N GLY A 274 17.83 8.31 -17.71
CA GLY A 274 18.77 8.26 -18.82
C GLY A 274 18.67 9.41 -19.78
N THR A 275 19.79 9.66 -20.47
CA THR A 275 19.86 10.51 -21.66
C THR A 275 20.46 9.68 -22.78
N PRO A 276 19.73 9.40 -23.84
CA PRO A 276 20.24 8.60 -24.98
C PRO A 276 21.33 9.35 -25.74
N ARG A 277 22.21 8.58 -26.42
CA ARG A 277 23.24 9.10 -27.32
C ARG A 277 22.67 9.44 -28.67
#